data_95beb8c4e7179bb0396adbe700d1d0a5
#
_entry.id   95beb8c4e7179bb0396adbe700d1d0a5
#
_cell.length_a   1.000
_cell.length_b   1.000
_cell.length_c   1.000
_cell.angle_alpha   90.00
_cell.angle_beta   90.00
_cell.angle_gamma   90.00
#
_symmetry.space_group_name_H-M   'P 1'
#
loop_
_entity.id
_entity.type
_entity.pdbx_description
1 polymer ?
#
loop_
_entity_poly.entity_id
_entity_poly.type
_entity_poly.pdbx_seq_one_letter_code
_entity_poly.pdbx_strand_id
1 'polypeptide(L)'
;ENPEGLIPTEIALSGEKPLRDFLVRIRRQEDVVVDGKISKPLNMLSYFFRKTLSLTRKDYPGETIKQLVVTVKDADREYVELIYAALEQLGIGRERAMVISHKQAFPYYVLNQKKELWMNDVGLFDYEGNTLTYYQMQVDRSKSPILVGVSERDYSGAVSLPEENKEHKAAVFENVVYGAIHKKLLSTLYMAGEGFEGGWADSLFRKLCVGRRLFKGRNLYVSGACLMAREMAEEKRLGDYLLLDEQMVTSQVAVNLYAEAKQQKVVL
;
A
#
# COMPACT_ATOMS: atom_id res chain seq x y z
N GLU A 1 -3.85 -24.35 -8.48
CA GLU A 1 -4.09 -22.98 -8.98
C GLU A 1 -4.34 -22.08 -7.78
N ASN A 2 -3.63 -20.98 -7.70
CA ASN A 2 -3.87 -19.95 -6.69
C ASN A 2 -4.95 -19.01 -7.23
N PRO A 3 -6.23 -19.12 -6.79
CA PRO A 3 -7.34 -18.39 -7.41
C PRO A 3 -7.26 -16.88 -7.22
N GLU A 4 -6.39 -16.39 -6.33
CA GLU A 4 -6.20 -14.98 -6.05
C GLU A 4 -4.94 -14.40 -6.68
N GLY A 5 -4.14 -15.20 -7.40
CA GLY A 5 -2.89 -14.76 -8.01
C GLY A 5 -1.80 -14.33 -7.01
N LEU A 6 -1.96 -14.68 -5.72
CA LEU A 6 -0.99 -14.34 -4.68
C LEU A 6 0.24 -15.23 -4.79
N ILE A 7 1.41 -14.62 -4.80
CA ILE A 7 2.69 -15.30 -4.78
C ILE A 7 3.25 -15.21 -3.35
N PRO A 8 3.52 -16.35 -2.69
CA PRO A 8 4.07 -16.33 -1.34
C PRO A 8 5.46 -15.68 -1.32
N THR A 9 5.74 -14.92 -0.27
CA THR A 9 7.03 -14.24 -0.07
C THR A 9 8.16 -15.18 0.39
N GLU A 10 7.89 -16.48 0.52
CA GLU A 10 8.88 -17.48 0.88
C GLU A 10 9.65 -17.93 -0.36
N ILE A 11 10.97 -17.84 -0.32
CA ILE A 11 11.83 -18.39 -1.34
C ILE A 11 12.49 -19.65 -0.79
N ALA A 12 12.15 -20.82 -1.33
CA ALA A 12 12.91 -22.04 -1.09
C ALA A 12 14.14 -22.05 -2.00
N LEU A 13 15.31 -22.06 -1.40
CA LEU A 13 16.57 -22.31 -2.07
C LEU A 13 16.79 -23.83 -2.07
N SER A 14 16.75 -24.46 -3.25
CA SER A 14 17.11 -25.84 -3.58
C SER A 14 17.19 -26.84 -2.39
N GLY A 15 16.06 -27.23 -1.83
CA GLY A 15 15.95 -28.32 -0.84
C GLY A 15 16.18 -27.95 0.62
N GLU A 16 16.49 -26.72 0.94
CA GLU A 16 16.65 -26.22 2.31
C GLU A 16 15.39 -25.52 2.83
N LYS A 17 15.39 -25.24 4.14
CA LYS A 17 14.28 -24.53 4.79
C LYS A 17 14.09 -23.15 4.16
N PRO A 18 12.83 -22.74 3.89
CA PRO A 18 12.56 -21.42 3.31
C PRO A 18 13.15 -20.31 4.22
N LEU A 19 13.77 -19.34 3.60
CA LEU A 19 14.29 -18.17 4.29
C LEU A 19 13.10 -17.25 4.65
N ARG A 20 12.77 -17.20 5.93
CA ARG A 20 11.71 -16.34 6.46
C ARG A 20 12.28 -15.00 6.87
N ASP A 21 11.44 -13.97 6.91
CA ASP A 21 11.76 -12.61 7.38
C ASP A 21 12.94 -11.93 6.66
N PHE A 22 13.33 -12.44 5.48
CA PHE A 22 14.46 -11.88 4.76
C PHE A 22 14.21 -10.43 4.30
N LEU A 23 12.97 -10.05 3.98
CA LEU A 23 12.61 -8.67 3.61
C LEU A 23 12.81 -7.72 4.80
N VAL A 24 12.53 -8.16 6.02
CA VAL A 24 12.78 -7.36 7.23
C VAL A 24 14.28 -7.12 7.41
N ARG A 25 15.11 -8.15 7.21
CA ARG A 25 16.58 -8.03 7.27
C ARG A 25 17.12 -7.13 6.17
N ILE A 26 16.62 -7.29 4.94
CA ILE A 26 16.98 -6.44 3.80
C ILE A 26 16.68 -4.97 4.12
N ARG A 27 15.49 -4.68 4.67
CA ARG A 27 15.11 -3.31 5.05
C ARG A 27 16.04 -2.71 6.12
N ARG A 28 16.55 -3.55 7.04
CA ARG A 28 17.54 -3.15 8.05
C ARG A 28 18.96 -3.10 7.51
N GLN A 29 19.17 -3.38 6.22
CA GLN A 29 20.47 -3.48 5.57
C GLN A 29 21.39 -4.55 6.20
N GLU A 30 20.80 -5.59 6.79
CA GLU A 30 21.53 -6.71 7.38
C GLU A 30 21.92 -7.72 6.30
N ASP A 31 23.17 -8.18 6.35
CA ASP A 31 23.64 -9.26 5.49
C ASP A 31 22.87 -10.57 5.83
N VAL A 32 22.55 -11.34 4.82
CA VAL A 32 21.83 -12.61 4.96
C VAL A 32 22.78 -13.76 4.64
N VAL A 33 22.86 -14.74 5.51
CA VAL A 33 23.65 -15.95 5.28
C VAL A 33 22.76 -16.99 4.58
N VAL A 34 23.17 -17.40 3.38
CA VAL A 34 22.50 -18.43 2.57
C VAL A 34 23.54 -19.48 2.20
N ASP A 35 23.30 -20.73 2.55
CA ASP A 35 24.22 -21.86 2.30
C ASP A 35 25.67 -21.57 2.76
N GLY A 36 25.83 -20.94 3.91
CA GLY A 36 27.14 -20.57 4.47
C GLY A 36 27.82 -19.40 3.76
N LYS A 37 27.18 -18.78 2.76
CA LYS A 37 27.69 -17.60 2.06
C LYS A 37 26.94 -16.34 2.51
N ILE A 38 27.72 -15.27 2.74
CA ILE A 38 27.14 -13.96 3.06
C ILE A 38 26.61 -13.33 1.76
N SER A 39 25.34 -12.97 1.74
CA SER A 39 24.69 -12.25 0.64
C SER A 39 24.28 -10.85 1.10
N LYS A 40 24.66 -9.86 0.30
CA LYS A 40 24.29 -8.46 0.53
C LYS A 40 22.78 -8.24 0.29
N PRO A 41 22.14 -7.30 1.02
CA PRO A 41 20.71 -6.97 0.87
C PRO A 41 20.28 -6.76 -0.59
N LEU A 42 21.06 -5.99 -1.34
CA LEU A 42 20.81 -5.71 -2.76
C LEU A 42 20.75 -6.99 -3.61
N ASN A 43 21.69 -7.91 -3.42
CA ASN A 43 21.74 -9.15 -4.20
C ASN A 43 20.58 -10.09 -3.86
N MET A 44 20.20 -10.13 -2.58
CA MET A 44 19.05 -10.92 -2.11
C MET A 44 17.75 -10.36 -2.67
N LEU A 45 17.58 -9.06 -2.67
CA LEU A 45 16.39 -8.40 -3.21
C LEU A 45 16.29 -8.60 -4.73
N SER A 46 17.41 -8.47 -5.45
CA SER A 46 17.46 -8.76 -6.89
C SER A 46 17.14 -10.21 -7.21
N TYR A 47 17.64 -11.15 -6.38
CA TYR A 47 17.31 -12.57 -6.52
C TYR A 47 15.82 -12.83 -6.28
N PHE A 48 15.24 -12.21 -5.25
CA PHE A 48 13.81 -12.30 -4.96
C PHE A 48 12.97 -11.80 -6.14
N PHE A 49 13.23 -10.60 -6.64
CA PHE A 49 12.52 -10.07 -7.81
C PHE A 49 12.69 -10.94 -9.04
N ARG A 50 13.90 -11.44 -9.31
CA ARG A 50 14.14 -12.36 -10.44
C ARG A 50 13.26 -13.60 -10.34
N LYS A 51 13.17 -14.21 -9.17
CA LYS A 51 12.34 -15.39 -8.95
C LYS A 51 10.85 -15.07 -9.09
N THR A 52 10.38 -14.00 -8.45
CA THR A 52 8.99 -13.55 -8.53
C THR A 52 8.58 -13.27 -9.98
N LEU A 53 9.38 -12.48 -10.70
CA LEU A 53 9.11 -12.16 -12.10
C LEU A 53 9.23 -13.37 -13.03
N SER A 54 10.03 -14.38 -12.67
CA SER A 54 10.12 -15.61 -13.48
C SER A 54 8.83 -16.44 -13.42
N LEU A 55 8.02 -16.28 -12.38
CA LEU A 55 6.73 -16.98 -12.27
C LEU A 55 5.73 -16.44 -13.29
N THR A 56 5.73 -15.14 -13.55
CA THR A 56 4.84 -14.53 -14.56
C THR A 56 5.14 -14.99 -15.96
N ARG A 57 6.41 -15.33 -16.28
CA ARG A 57 6.81 -15.84 -17.60
C ARG A 57 6.22 -17.21 -17.95
N LYS A 58 5.76 -17.98 -16.95
CA LYS A 58 5.07 -19.25 -17.20
C LYS A 58 3.70 -19.02 -17.81
N ASP A 59 3.01 -17.96 -17.35
CA ASP A 59 1.65 -17.64 -17.78
C ASP A 59 1.65 -16.76 -19.05
N TYR A 60 2.70 -15.95 -19.22
CA TYR A 60 2.88 -15.00 -20.33
C TYR A 60 4.24 -15.19 -21.03
N PRO A 61 4.47 -16.33 -21.71
CA PRO A 61 5.74 -16.61 -22.38
C PRO A 61 5.97 -15.66 -23.55
N GLY A 62 7.15 -15.00 -23.56
CA GLY A 62 7.55 -14.08 -24.63
C GLY A 62 7.05 -12.64 -24.46
N GLU A 63 6.21 -12.35 -23.49
CA GLU A 63 5.79 -10.98 -23.21
C GLU A 63 6.83 -10.21 -22.40
N THR A 64 6.93 -8.91 -22.67
CA THR A 64 7.78 -7.98 -21.93
C THR A 64 6.97 -7.22 -20.89
N ILE A 65 7.54 -7.00 -19.70
CA ILE A 65 6.93 -6.15 -18.67
C ILE A 65 6.97 -4.70 -19.15
N LYS A 66 5.79 -4.11 -19.40
CA LYS A 66 5.66 -2.69 -19.79
C LYS A 66 5.86 -1.78 -18.59
N GLN A 67 5.16 -2.07 -17.49
CA GLN A 67 5.23 -1.31 -16.24
C GLN A 67 5.25 -2.27 -15.06
N LEU A 68 6.01 -1.91 -14.02
CA LEU A 68 6.10 -2.64 -12.76
C LEU A 68 5.89 -1.67 -11.60
N VAL A 69 4.91 -1.94 -10.74
CA VAL A 69 4.74 -1.18 -9.52
C VAL A 69 4.97 -2.09 -8.32
N VAL A 70 5.92 -1.70 -7.48
CA VAL A 70 6.21 -2.36 -6.20
C VAL A 70 5.54 -1.56 -5.09
N THR A 71 4.73 -2.20 -4.26
CA THR A 71 4.13 -1.54 -3.10
C THR A 71 4.74 -2.06 -1.81
N VAL A 72 5.03 -1.14 -0.90
CA VAL A 72 5.62 -1.39 0.42
C VAL A 72 4.81 -0.66 1.50
N LYS A 73 4.87 -1.13 2.74
CA LYS A 73 4.14 -0.48 3.84
C LYS A 73 4.62 0.95 4.04
N ASP A 74 5.92 1.10 4.27
CA ASP A 74 6.58 2.39 4.45
C ASP A 74 7.62 2.56 3.32
N ALA A 75 7.43 3.59 2.52
CA ALA A 75 8.30 3.91 1.39
C ALA A 75 9.40 4.91 1.84
N ASP A 76 10.22 4.51 2.83
CA ASP A 76 11.38 5.31 3.21
C ASP A 76 12.40 5.38 2.05
N ARG A 77 13.11 6.48 1.97
CA ARG A 77 13.98 6.79 0.85
C ARG A 77 15.07 5.73 0.60
N GLU A 78 15.69 5.23 1.66
CA GLU A 78 16.79 4.27 1.54
C GLU A 78 16.29 2.93 1.01
N TYR A 79 15.14 2.48 1.51
CA TYR A 79 14.53 1.23 1.05
C TYR A 79 14.01 1.33 -0.39
N VAL A 80 13.42 2.46 -0.75
CA VAL A 80 12.97 2.75 -2.12
C VAL A 80 14.16 2.73 -3.10
N GLU A 81 15.27 3.38 -2.76
CA GLU A 81 16.49 3.37 -3.57
C GLU A 81 17.07 1.95 -3.71
N LEU A 82 17.06 1.16 -2.65
CA LEU A 82 17.50 -0.24 -2.68
C LEU A 82 16.63 -1.09 -3.63
N ILE A 83 15.30 -0.87 -3.62
CA ILE A 83 14.38 -1.56 -4.53
C ILE A 83 14.69 -1.17 -5.99
N TYR A 84 14.85 0.12 -6.29
CA TYR A 84 15.23 0.55 -7.64
C TYR A 84 16.55 -0.05 -8.08
N ALA A 85 17.59 -0.02 -7.24
CA ALA A 85 18.87 -0.63 -7.56
C ALA A 85 18.76 -2.14 -7.84
N ALA A 86 17.90 -2.84 -7.10
CA ALA A 86 17.66 -4.27 -7.33
C ALA A 86 16.94 -4.54 -8.67
N LEU A 87 16.00 -3.69 -9.05
CA LEU A 87 15.27 -3.79 -10.32
C LEU A 87 16.19 -3.41 -11.50
N GLU A 88 17.05 -2.41 -11.36
CA GLU A 88 18.04 -2.02 -12.37
C GLU A 88 19.01 -3.16 -12.66
N GLN A 89 19.45 -3.96 -11.66
CA GLN A 89 20.23 -5.18 -11.88
C GLN A 89 19.52 -6.23 -12.75
N LEU A 90 18.20 -6.14 -12.85
CA LEU A 90 17.37 -7.02 -13.70
C LEU A 90 17.03 -6.39 -15.06
N GLY A 91 17.58 -5.22 -15.35
CA GLY A 91 17.33 -4.46 -16.58
C GLY A 91 15.98 -3.76 -16.59
N ILE A 92 15.37 -3.53 -15.41
CA ILE A 92 14.12 -2.77 -15.25
C ILE A 92 14.49 -1.40 -14.68
N GLY A 93 14.59 -0.40 -15.54
CA GLY A 93 14.91 0.97 -15.15
C GLY A 93 13.72 1.72 -14.58
N ARG A 94 13.98 2.91 -14.02
CA ARG A 94 12.97 3.76 -13.35
C ARG A 94 11.85 4.23 -14.30
N GLU A 95 12.10 4.24 -15.60
CA GLU A 95 11.08 4.55 -16.60
C GLU A 95 9.97 3.51 -16.71
N ARG A 96 10.24 2.27 -16.25
CA ARG A 96 9.30 1.15 -16.24
C ARG A 96 8.94 0.67 -14.85
N ALA A 97 9.58 1.20 -13.82
CA ALA A 97 9.34 0.78 -12.44
C ALA A 97 8.93 1.96 -11.57
N MET A 98 7.99 1.73 -10.66
CA MET A 98 7.62 2.67 -9.61
C MET A 98 7.51 1.95 -8.27
N VAL A 99 7.97 2.61 -7.21
CA VAL A 99 7.82 2.12 -5.83
C VAL A 99 6.88 3.06 -5.09
N ILE A 100 5.83 2.51 -4.49
CA ILE A 100 4.79 3.26 -3.79
C ILE A 100 4.51 2.68 -2.41
N SER A 101 3.94 3.50 -1.54
CA SER A 101 3.44 3.04 -0.23
C SER A 101 2.09 2.31 -0.36
N HIS A 102 1.73 1.53 0.67
CA HIS A 102 0.37 0.97 0.81
C HIS A 102 -0.70 2.06 0.77
N LYS A 103 -0.42 3.21 1.39
CA LYS A 103 -1.28 4.41 1.38
C LYS A 103 -1.55 4.91 -0.04
N GLN A 104 -0.53 4.93 -0.90
CA GLN A 104 -0.65 5.34 -2.30
C GLN A 104 -1.33 4.26 -3.17
N ALA A 105 -1.15 2.97 -2.87
CA ALA A 105 -1.81 1.88 -3.61
C ALA A 105 -3.32 1.81 -3.34
N PHE A 106 -3.76 2.18 -2.13
CA PHE A 106 -5.15 2.09 -1.69
C PHE A 106 -6.17 2.81 -2.60
N PRO A 107 -6.00 4.09 -2.96
CA PRO A 107 -6.96 4.78 -3.83
C PRO A 107 -7.05 4.18 -5.22
N TYR A 108 -5.97 3.67 -5.80
CA TYR A 108 -6.05 2.98 -7.10
C TYR A 108 -6.95 1.75 -7.04
N TYR A 109 -6.88 0.98 -5.96
CA TYR A 109 -7.79 -0.14 -5.75
C TYR A 109 -9.24 0.32 -5.65
N VAL A 110 -9.52 1.32 -4.81
CA VAL A 110 -10.89 1.78 -4.53
C VAL A 110 -11.55 2.41 -5.75
N LEU A 111 -10.86 3.29 -6.46
CA LEU A 111 -11.41 3.99 -7.63
C LEU A 111 -11.74 3.06 -8.79
N ASN A 112 -11.11 1.89 -8.86
CA ASN A 112 -11.42 0.85 -9.84
C ASN A 112 -12.58 -0.07 -9.43
N GLN A 113 -13.15 0.09 -8.23
CA GLN A 113 -14.36 -0.61 -7.80
C GLN A 113 -15.61 0.08 -8.34
N LYS A 114 -16.78 -0.57 -8.14
CA LYS A 114 -18.09 0.02 -8.49
C LYS A 114 -18.27 1.34 -7.73
N LYS A 115 -18.81 2.36 -8.41
CA LYS A 115 -18.94 3.72 -7.89
C LYS A 115 -19.72 3.81 -6.57
N GLU A 116 -20.69 2.91 -6.37
CA GLU A 116 -21.46 2.85 -5.11
C GLU A 116 -20.60 2.56 -3.89
N LEU A 117 -19.44 1.91 -4.07
CA LEU A 117 -18.53 1.56 -2.98
C LEU A 117 -17.68 2.74 -2.49
N TRP A 118 -17.64 3.85 -3.25
CA TRP A 118 -16.86 5.04 -2.91
C TRP A 118 -17.60 6.36 -3.24
N MET A 119 -18.94 6.32 -3.14
CA MET A 119 -19.75 7.54 -3.24
C MET A 119 -19.45 8.52 -2.11
N ASN A 120 -19.27 7.99 -0.90
CA ASN A 120 -18.79 8.72 0.28
C ASN A 120 -17.36 8.26 0.61
N ASP A 121 -16.85 8.67 1.75
CA ASP A 121 -15.54 8.27 2.23
C ASP A 121 -15.39 6.75 2.27
N VAL A 122 -14.17 6.28 2.13
CA VAL A 122 -13.81 4.87 2.23
C VAL A 122 -12.75 4.70 3.30
N GLY A 123 -13.00 3.80 4.26
CA GLY A 123 -12.05 3.48 5.32
C GLY A 123 -11.34 2.16 5.07
N LEU A 124 -10.11 2.06 5.54
CA LEU A 124 -9.33 0.83 5.54
C LEU A 124 -8.62 0.71 6.89
N PHE A 125 -8.87 -0.38 7.58
CA PHE A 125 -8.07 -0.80 8.73
C PHE A 125 -7.06 -1.84 8.25
N ASP A 126 -5.78 -1.56 8.46
CA ASP A 126 -4.66 -2.45 8.19
C ASP A 126 -4.08 -2.91 9.52
N TYR A 127 -4.22 -4.22 9.82
CA TYR A 127 -3.76 -4.81 11.06
C TYR A 127 -2.76 -5.93 10.78
N GLU A 128 -1.49 -5.62 10.95
CA GLU A 128 -0.40 -6.55 10.69
C GLU A 128 0.58 -6.60 11.87
N GLY A 129 0.82 -7.80 12.40
CA GLY A 129 1.59 -7.98 13.61
C GLY A 129 1.02 -7.17 14.77
N ASN A 130 1.80 -6.23 15.31
CA ASN A 130 1.40 -5.33 16.40
C ASN A 130 1.03 -3.92 15.91
N THR A 131 0.88 -3.72 14.61
CA THR A 131 0.55 -2.42 14.04
C THR A 131 -0.87 -2.39 13.52
N LEU A 132 -1.63 -1.36 13.90
CA LEU A 132 -2.98 -1.10 13.40
C LEU A 132 -3.04 0.32 12.86
N THR A 133 -3.19 0.43 11.56
CA THR A 133 -3.29 1.72 10.86
C THR A 133 -4.69 1.88 10.25
N TYR A 134 -5.25 3.05 10.37
CA TYR A 134 -6.50 3.43 9.70
C TYR A 134 -6.22 4.43 8.59
N TYR A 135 -6.56 4.08 7.37
CA TYR A 135 -6.56 4.96 6.21
C TYR A 135 -7.99 5.40 5.88
N GLN A 136 -8.16 6.66 5.55
CA GLN A 136 -9.44 7.20 5.08
C GLN A 136 -9.24 7.92 3.76
N MET A 137 -9.85 7.40 2.71
CA MET A 137 -9.91 8.02 1.40
C MET A 137 -11.11 8.95 1.31
N GLN A 138 -10.87 10.16 0.82
CA GLN A 138 -11.87 11.20 0.56
C GLN A 138 -11.78 11.64 -0.89
N VAL A 139 -12.94 11.93 -1.51
CA VAL A 139 -13.03 12.37 -2.91
C VAL A 139 -13.74 13.70 -2.96
N ASP A 140 -12.99 14.76 -3.25
CA ASP A 140 -13.55 16.10 -3.46
C ASP A 140 -13.94 16.32 -4.92
N ARG A 141 -15.22 16.16 -5.19
CA ARG A 141 -15.82 16.32 -6.51
C ARG A 141 -16.17 17.77 -6.86
N SER A 142 -15.92 18.71 -5.96
CA SER A 142 -16.13 20.14 -6.20
C SER A 142 -15.00 20.78 -7.03
N LYS A 143 -13.90 20.05 -7.21
CA LYS A 143 -12.69 20.48 -7.92
C LYS A 143 -12.60 19.83 -9.33
N SER A 144 -11.84 20.48 -10.21
CA SER A 144 -11.45 19.97 -11.50
C SER A 144 -9.95 20.17 -11.70
N PRO A 145 -9.16 19.11 -11.73
CA PRO A 145 -9.52 17.70 -11.59
C PRO A 145 -10.13 17.36 -10.22
N ILE A 146 -10.84 16.23 -10.13
CA ILE A 146 -11.41 15.70 -8.89
C ILE A 146 -10.24 15.30 -7.96
N LEU A 147 -10.23 15.83 -6.74
CA LEU A 147 -9.14 15.53 -5.81
C LEU A 147 -9.45 14.28 -4.98
N VAL A 148 -8.47 13.42 -4.87
CA VAL A 148 -8.53 12.21 -4.05
C VAL A 148 -7.41 12.25 -3.02
N GLY A 149 -7.77 12.35 -1.75
CA GLY A 149 -6.82 12.38 -0.64
C GLY A 149 -6.97 11.15 0.25
N VAL A 150 -5.87 10.71 0.85
CA VAL A 150 -5.84 9.65 1.86
C VAL A 150 -5.19 10.19 3.12
N SER A 151 -5.97 10.24 4.20
CA SER A 151 -5.44 10.51 5.54
C SER A 151 -5.11 9.21 6.24
N GLU A 152 -4.16 9.26 7.16
CA GLU A 152 -3.66 8.13 7.91
C GLU A 152 -3.72 8.42 9.41
N ARG A 153 -4.02 7.38 10.21
CA ARG A 153 -3.98 7.44 11.67
C ARG A 153 -3.50 6.13 12.25
N ASP A 154 -2.48 6.21 13.10
CA ASP A 154 -1.94 5.07 13.83
C ASP A 154 -2.76 4.78 15.09
N TYR A 155 -3.14 3.51 15.26
CA TYR A 155 -3.83 2.95 16.42
C TYR A 155 -3.06 1.79 17.05
N SER A 156 -1.79 1.59 16.68
CA SER A 156 -0.96 0.47 17.17
C SER A 156 -0.89 0.41 18.69
N GLY A 157 -0.83 1.57 19.36
CA GLY A 157 -0.85 1.64 20.81
C GLY A 157 -2.08 1.03 21.49
N ALA A 158 -3.21 0.97 20.78
CA ALA A 158 -4.44 0.37 21.31
C ALA A 158 -4.45 -1.17 21.23
N VAL A 159 -3.67 -1.76 20.31
CA VAL A 159 -3.68 -3.22 20.03
C VAL A 159 -2.41 -3.94 20.50
N SER A 160 -1.47 -3.23 21.10
CA SER A 160 -0.18 -3.76 21.59
C SER A 160 -0.30 -4.62 22.86
N LEU A 161 -1.50 -4.95 23.29
CA LEU A 161 -1.75 -5.76 24.49
C LEU A 161 -1.58 -7.26 24.17
N PRO A 162 -1.11 -8.09 25.15
CA PRO A 162 -0.96 -9.53 24.97
C PRO A 162 -2.29 -10.17 24.54
N GLU A 163 -2.23 -11.06 23.55
CA GLU A 163 -3.39 -11.61 22.83
C GLU A 163 -4.24 -12.64 23.59
N GLU A 164 -4.09 -12.81 24.89
CA GLU A 164 -4.67 -13.92 25.63
C GLU A 164 -6.22 -13.91 25.69
N ASN A 165 -6.87 -12.76 25.43
CA ASN A 165 -8.33 -12.67 25.49
C ASN A 165 -8.93 -12.08 24.20
N LYS A 166 -9.52 -12.96 23.36
CA LYS A 166 -10.20 -12.58 22.10
C LYS A 166 -11.34 -11.60 22.30
N GLU A 167 -12.07 -11.70 23.41
CA GLU A 167 -13.20 -10.80 23.71
C GLU A 167 -12.70 -9.40 24.06
N HIS A 168 -11.63 -9.31 24.82
CA HIS A 168 -10.99 -8.03 25.14
C HIS A 168 -10.43 -7.37 23.87
N LYS A 169 -9.72 -8.12 23.03
CA LYS A 169 -9.22 -7.66 21.72
C LYS A 169 -10.35 -7.11 20.85
N ALA A 170 -11.49 -7.81 20.79
CA ALA A 170 -12.65 -7.38 20.04
C ALA A 170 -13.26 -6.07 20.59
N ALA A 171 -13.37 -5.94 21.91
CA ALA A 171 -13.89 -4.73 22.54
C ALA A 171 -12.98 -3.51 22.35
N VAL A 172 -11.65 -3.69 22.47
CA VAL A 172 -10.68 -2.63 22.20
C VAL A 172 -10.76 -2.18 20.74
N PHE A 173 -10.79 -3.13 19.81
CA PHE A 173 -10.90 -2.81 18.38
C PHE A 173 -12.26 -2.16 18.05
N GLU A 174 -13.37 -2.59 18.69
CA GLU A 174 -14.67 -1.95 18.54
C GLU A 174 -14.61 -0.45 18.90
N ASN A 175 -13.96 -0.10 20.02
CA ASN A 175 -13.76 1.29 20.43
C ASN A 175 -12.90 2.08 19.42
N VAL A 176 -11.83 1.47 18.92
CA VAL A 176 -10.98 2.08 17.90
C VAL A 176 -11.79 2.38 16.63
N VAL A 177 -12.55 1.40 16.14
CA VAL A 177 -13.37 1.57 14.94
C VAL A 177 -14.38 2.69 15.10
N TYR A 178 -15.18 2.66 16.18
CA TYR A 178 -16.20 3.69 16.40
C TYR A 178 -15.57 5.07 16.60
N GLY A 179 -14.41 5.18 17.25
CA GLY A 179 -13.67 6.43 17.36
C GLY A 179 -13.15 6.92 15.99
N ALA A 180 -12.62 6.02 15.17
CA ALA A 180 -12.09 6.35 13.85
C ALA A 180 -13.16 6.84 12.87
N ILE A 181 -14.35 6.23 12.91
CA ILE A 181 -15.47 6.52 11.98
C ILE A 181 -16.52 7.48 12.55
N HIS A 182 -16.31 8.02 13.76
CA HIS A 182 -17.28 8.89 14.42
C HIS A 182 -17.64 10.10 13.54
N LYS A 183 -18.95 10.34 13.36
CA LYS A 183 -19.50 11.42 12.53
C LYS A 183 -19.04 11.42 11.07
N LYS A 184 -18.55 10.29 10.55
CA LYS A 184 -18.13 10.16 9.15
C LYS A 184 -19.13 9.34 8.37
N LEU A 185 -19.41 9.77 7.15
CA LEU A 185 -20.26 9.04 6.23
C LEU A 185 -19.35 8.17 5.33
N LEU A 186 -19.38 6.87 5.58
CA LEU A 186 -18.55 5.91 4.87
C LEU A 186 -19.42 4.99 4.01
N SER A 187 -19.07 4.85 2.73
CA SER A 187 -19.68 3.87 1.84
C SER A 187 -19.15 2.47 2.11
N THR A 188 -17.84 2.37 2.39
CA THR A 188 -17.15 1.09 2.50
C THR A 188 -16.10 1.13 3.60
N LEU A 189 -15.94 0.00 4.28
CA LEU A 189 -14.80 -0.32 5.15
C LEU A 189 -14.08 -1.54 4.59
N TYR A 190 -12.77 -1.45 4.49
CA TYR A 190 -11.88 -2.56 4.19
C TYR A 190 -11.14 -2.98 5.46
N MET A 191 -10.91 -4.29 5.60
CA MET A 191 -10.11 -4.89 6.67
C MET A 191 -8.99 -5.68 6.01
N ALA A 192 -7.76 -5.22 6.14
CA ALA A 192 -6.56 -5.85 5.57
C ALA A 192 -5.60 -6.28 6.69
N GLY A 193 -4.72 -7.21 6.35
CA GLY A 193 -3.69 -7.72 7.26
C GLY A 193 -4.09 -8.99 8.01
N GLU A 194 -3.07 -9.74 8.42
CA GLU A 194 -3.22 -11.03 9.12
C GLU A 194 -3.82 -10.90 10.53
N GLY A 195 -3.72 -9.72 11.14
CA GLY A 195 -4.27 -9.45 12.47
C GLY A 195 -5.79 -9.65 12.58
N PHE A 196 -6.51 -9.68 11.45
CA PHE A 196 -7.94 -9.99 11.40
C PHE A 196 -8.26 -11.47 11.20
N GLU A 197 -7.28 -12.34 11.23
CA GLU A 197 -7.51 -13.79 11.14
C GLU A 197 -8.03 -14.36 12.45
N GLY A 198 -8.54 -15.60 12.39
CA GLY A 198 -9.04 -16.33 13.57
C GLY A 198 -10.45 -15.95 14.03
N GLY A 199 -11.21 -15.12 13.27
CA GLY A 199 -12.66 -14.89 13.47
C GLY A 199 -13.04 -14.08 14.73
N TRP A 200 -12.08 -13.55 15.48
CA TRP A 200 -12.32 -12.83 16.73
C TRP A 200 -13.15 -11.54 16.55
N ALA A 201 -13.08 -10.91 15.37
CA ALA A 201 -13.79 -9.68 15.04
C ALA A 201 -15.09 -9.90 14.24
N ASP A 202 -15.49 -11.13 13.93
CA ASP A 202 -16.62 -11.43 13.04
C ASP A 202 -17.96 -10.86 13.55
N SER A 203 -18.17 -10.83 14.86
CA SER A 203 -19.37 -10.24 15.47
C SER A 203 -19.42 -8.73 15.23
N LEU A 204 -18.29 -8.04 15.39
CA LEU A 204 -18.15 -6.61 15.11
C LEU A 204 -18.34 -6.32 13.61
N PHE A 205 -17.75 -7.14 12.74
CA PHE A 205 -17.88 -6.95 11.28
C PHE A 205 -19.35 -7.00 10.84
N ARG A 206 -20.17 -7.88 11.40
CA ARG A 206 -21.61 -7.91 11.12
C ARG A 206 -22.32 -6.64 11.55
N LYS A 207 -21.97 -6.08 12.73
CA LYS A 207 -22.52 -4.79 13.21
C LYS A 207 -22.11 -3.64 12.27
N LEU A 208 -20.86 -3.64 11.78
CA LEU A 208 -20.33 -2.59 10.92
C LEU A 208 -20.90 -2.61 9.50
N CYS A 209 -21.50 -3.73 9.06
CA CYS A 209 -22.18 -3.82 7.77
C CYS A 209 -23.51 -3.03 7.71
N VAL A 210 -24.00 -2.50 8.82
CA VAL A 210 -25.22 -1.70 8.84
C VAL A 210 -24.94 -0.31 8.22
N GLY A 211 -25.59 -0.03 7.10
CA GLY A 211 -25.47 1.24 6.39
C GLY A 211 -24.20 1.43 5.55
N ARG A 212 -23.34 0.42 5.45
CA ARG A 212 -22.12 0.43 4.62
C ARG A 212 -21.71 -0.97 4.19
N ARG A 213 -20.79 -1.05 3.22
CA ARG A 213 -20.19 -2.34 2.85
C ARG A 213 -18.93 -2.59 3.68
N LEU A 214 -18.67 -3.86 4.00
CA LEU A 214 -17.43 -4.27 4.65
C LEU A 214 -16.81 -5.41 3.85
N PHE A 215 -15.52 -5.28 3.54
CA PHE A 215 -14.74 -6.29 2.84
C PHE A 215 -13.51 -6.65 3.67
N LYS A 216 -13.19 -7.94 3.69
CA LYS A 216 -11.96 -8.47 4.28
C LYS A 216 -11.11 -9.06 3.14
N GLY A 217 -9.84 -8.67 3.05
CA GLY A 217 -8.96 -9.16 2.00
C GLY A 217 -7.48 -8.94 2.31
N ARG A 218 -6.62 -9.70 1.62
CA ARG A 218 -5.15 -9.64 1.82
C ARG A 218 -4.42 -8.96 0.66
N ASN A 219 -5.02 -8.92 -0.53
CA ASN A 219 -4.35 -8.51 -1.77
C ASN A 219 -4.69 -7.08 -2.22
N LEU A 220 -5.32 -6.27 -1.37
CA LEU A 220 -5.77 -4.92 -1.70
C LEU A 220 -4.64 -4.05 -2.27
N TYR A 221 -3.50 -4.02 -1.59
CA TYR A 221 -2.37 -3.18 -1.99
C TYR A 221 -1.70 -3.66 -3.28
N VAL A 222 -1.51 -4.97 -3.42
CA VAL A 222 -0.95 -5.56 -4.65
C VAL A 222 -1.87 -5.31 -5.83
N SER A 223 -3.19 -5.47 -5.64
CA SER A 223 -4.18 -5.15 -6.66
C SER A 223 -4.18 -3.66 -7.01
N GLY A 224 -4.08 -2.77 -6.02
CA GLY A 224 -3.96 -1.33 -6.24
C GLY A 224 -2.69 -0.96 -7.02
N ALA A 225 -1.54 -1.55 -6.68
CA ALA A 225 -0.30 -1.38 -7.41
C ALA A 225 -0.39 -1.87 -8.86
N CYS A 226 -1.04 -3.01 -9.10
CA CYS A 226 -1.30 -3.52 -10.44
C CYS A 226 -2.17 -2.56 -11.26
N LEU A 227 -3.24 -2.02 -10.65
CA LEU A 227 -4.11 -1.04 -11.30
C LEU A 227 -3.37 0.27 -11.61
N MET A 228 -2.48 0.72 -10.73
CA MET A 228 -1.61 1.85 -11.01
C MET A 228 -0.67 1.56 -12.19
N ALA A 229 -0.07 0.37 -12.26
CA ALA A 229 0.78 -0.02 -13.39
C ALA A 229 0.01 0.04 -14.72
N ARG A 230 -1.26 -0.35 -14.72
CA ARG A 230 -2.15 -0.25 -15.89
C ARG A 230 -2.45 1.19 -16.30
N GLU A 231 -2.70 2.08 -15.32
CA GLU A 231 -2.86 3.53 -15.58
C GLU A 231 -1.60 4.12 -16.23
N MET A 232 -0.41 3.75 -15.73
CA MET A 232 0.87 4.18 -16.30
C MET A 232 1.11 3.64 -17.72
N ALA A 233 0.64 2.40 -17.99
CA ALA A 233 0.79 1.73 -19.29
C ALA A 233 -0.25 2.12 -20.34
N GLU A 234 -1.00 3.24 -20.18
CA GLU A 234 -1.92 3.83 -21.15
C GLU A 234 -3.44 3.64 -20.93
N GLU A 235 -3.90 2.95 -19.88
CA GLU A 235 -5.35 2.79 -19.68
C GLU A 235 -6.07 4.11 -19.32
N LYS A 236 -5.37 5.04 -18.67
CA LYS A 236 -5.80 6.43 -18.33
C LYS A 236 -7.27 6.56 -17.88
N ARG A 237 -7.77 5.58 -17.13
CA ARG A 237 -9.16 5.57 -16.63
C ARG A 237 -9.39 6.62 -15.55
N LEU A 238 -8.32 7.01 -14.87
CA LEU A 238 -8.35 7.97 -13.77
C LEU A 238 -7.88 9.37 -14.18
N GLY A 239 -7.91 9.70 -15.48
CA GLY A 239 -7.45 11.00 -16.02
C GLY A 239 -8.17 12.23 -15.44
N ASP A 240 -9.42 12.06 -14.97
CA ASP A 240 -10.20 13.14 -14.34
C ASP A 240 -9.88 13.31 -12.84
N TYR A 241 -9.06 12.43 -12.28
CA TYR A 241 -8.74 12.40 -10.85
C TYR A 241 -7.29 12.81 -10.60
N LEU A 242 -7.06 13.63 -9.59
CA LEU A 242 -5.75 13.93 -9.05
C LEU A 242 -5.62 13.28 -7.68
N LEU A 243 -4.79 12.23 -7.61
CA LEU A 243 -4.48 11.54 -6.38
C LEU A 243 -3.40 12.34 -5.64
N LEU A 244 -3.78 12.89 -4.48
CA LEU A 244 -2.88 13.70 -3.65
C LEU A 244 -1.91 12.78 -2.90
N ASP A 245 -0.64 13.11 -2.94
CA ASP A 245 0.40 12.48 -2.13
C ASP A 245 1.15 13.51 -1.27
N GLU A 246 2.02 13.05 -0.41
CA GLU A 246 2.76 13.88 0.54
C GLU A 246 3.82 14.77 -0.12
N GLN A 247 4.17 14.50 -1.38
CA GLN A 247 5.14 15.28 -2.14
C GLN A 247 4.47 16.42 -2.91
N MET A 248 3.13 16.43 -2.96
CA MET A 248 2.38 17.48 -3.67
C MET A 248 2.15 18.69 -2.80
N VAL A 249 2.47 19.86 -3.34
CA VAL A 249 2.11 21.14 -2.72
C VAL A 249 0.65 21.43 -3.02
N THR A 250 -0.20 21.37 -2.00
CA THR A 250 -1.65 21.61 -2.12
C THR A 250 -2.05 23.08 -1.92
N SER A 251 -1.09 23.91 -1.54
CA SER A 251 -1.27 25.35 -1.32
C SER A 251 -0.44 26.14 -2.32
N GLN A 252 -0.99 27.28 -2.74
CA GLN A 252 -0.27 28.23 -3.58
C GLN A 252 0.95 28.78 -2.84
N VAL A 253 2.14 28.56 -3.38
CA VAL A 253 3.39 29.11 -2.85
C VAL A 253 3.64 30.45 -3.54
N ALA A 254 3.77 31.51 -2.77
CA ALA A 254 4.09 32.83 -3.29
C ALA A 254 5.31 33.39 -2.58
N VAL A 255 6.18 34.02 -3.35
CA VAL A 255 7.39 34.72 -2.85
C VAL A 255 7.25 36.19 -3.10
N ASN A 256 7.49 37.01 -2.05
CA ASN A 256 7.61 38.46 -2.22
C ASN A 256 9.04 38.77 -2.65
N LEU A 257 9.18 39.23 -3.87
CA LEU A 257 10.46 39.69 -4.42
C LEU A 257 10.53 41.23 -4.37
N TYR A 258 11.72 41.76 -4.12
CA TYR A 258 12.02 43.16 -4.21
C TYR A 258 12.80 43.40 -5.51
N ALA A 259 12.13 43.93 -6.51
CA ALA A 259 12.76 44.27 -7.79
C ALA A 259 12.38 45.71 -8.17
N GLU A 260 13.34 46.47 -8.70
CA GLU A 260 13.15 47.87 -9.16
C GLU A 260 12.51 48.77 -8.11
N ALA A 261 12.95 48.64 -6.84
CA ALA A 261 12.41 49.37 -5.67
C ALA A 261 10.91 49.14 -5.41
N LYS A 262 10.32 48.08 -5.94
CA LYS A 262 8.93 47.69 -5.70
C LYS A 262 8.87 46.24 -5.18
N GLN A 263 7.95 46.01 -4.25
CA GLN A 263 7.64 44.67 -3.81
C GLN A 263 6.67 44.03 -4.80
N GLN A 264 7.06 42.88 -5.33
CA GLN A 264 6.22 42.09 -6.24
C GLN A 264 5.97 40.71 -5.63
N LYS A 265 4.71 40.29 -5.64
CA LYS A 265 4.33 38.94 -5.24
C LYS A 265 4.35 38.03 -6.48
N VAL A 266 5.27 37.09 -6.49
CA VAL A 266 5.36 36.07 -7.54
C VAL A 266 4.76 34.74 -7.00
N VAL A 267 3.87 34.17 -7.75
CA VAL A 267 3.29 32.83 -7.47
C VAL A 267 4.11 31.82 -8.22
N LEU A 268 4.60 30.81 -7.50
CA LEU A 268 5.39 29.69 -8.03
C LEU A 268 4.48 28.53 -8.45
#